data_3b5ece0cd1f3128a005b3e1e345e1037
#
_entry.id   3b5ece0cd1f3128a005b3e1e345e1037
#
_cell.length_a   1.000
_cell.length_b   1.000
_cell.length_c   1.000
_cell.angle_alpha   90.00
_cell.angle_beta   90.00
_cell.angle_gamma   90.00
#
_symmetry.space_group_name_H-M   'P 1'
#
loop_
_entity.id
_entity.type
_entity.pdbx_description
1 polymer ?
#
loop_
_entity_poly.entity_id
_entity_poly.type
_entity_poly.pdbx_seq_one_letter_code
_entity_poly.pdbx_strand_id
1 'polypeptide(L)'
;RGCILKLAVILAGSSTPSHMYAEFMKKAALSYGIGTELYEKPENVKEDELGALIQALNGNPSITGILMMMPLPGHIHEEKMIEMIHPDKDMDGLTTVNAGRLFSGKDGLFGGTPRAVMAILKHYGISVEGKHAVIIGRSNVIGKPVAMMLMQKNATVTICHSRTKNLSEITQQADILVTAVGKAGCVTADMVKPGSIVLDVGINRIHGKTVGDVD
;
A
#
# COMPACT_ATOMS: atom_id res chain seq x y z
N ARG A 1 -15.44 -24.27 -13.07
CA ARG A 1 -15.15 -23.36 -14.21
C ARG A 1 -14.01 -22.46 -13.78
N GLY A 2 -12.79 -22.65 -14.39
CA GLY A 2 -11.64 -21.81 -14.07
C GLY A 2 -11.92 -20.37 -14.49
N CYS A 3 -11.99 -19.46 -13.53
CA CYS A 3 -12.05 -18.03 -13.80
C CYS A 3 -10.63 -17.57 -14.18
N ILE A 4 -10.47 -17.00 -15.37
CA ILE A 4 -9.20 -16.38 -15.77
C ILE A 4 -9.17 -15.01 -15.11
N LEU A 5 -8.31 -14.85 -14.09
CA LEU A 5 -8.10 -13.56 -13.47
C LEU A 5 -7.27 -12.66 -14.38
N LYS A 6 -7.68 -11.42 -14.57
CA LYS A 6 -6.97 -10.43 -15.37
C LYS A 6 -6.89 -9.09 -14.66
N LEU A 7 -5.70 -8.56 -14.54
CA LEU A 7 -5.39 -7.28 -13.92
C LEU A 7 -5.11 -6.22 -15.00
N ALA A 8 -5.82 -5.11 -14.96
CA ALA A 8 -5.49 -3.90 -15.70
C ALA A 8 -4.54 -3.05 -14.86
N VAL A 9 -3.37 -2.75 -15.39
CA VAL A 9 -2.39 -1.87 -14.76
C VAL A 9 -2.36 -0.56 -15.53
N ILE A 10 -2.75 0.54 -14.90
CA ILE A 10 -2.73 1.89 -15.49
C ILE A 10 -1.45 2.58 -15.04
N LEU A 11 -0.68 3.05 -16.00
CA LEU A 11 0.55 3.81 -15.78
C LEU A 11 0.47 5.10 -16.59
N ALA A 12 0.45 6.24 -15.91
CA ALA A 12 0.46 7.56 -16.54
C ALA A 12 1.77 8.29 -16.19
N GLY A 13 2.45 8.80 -17.22
CA GLY A 13 3.70 9.53 -17.06
C GLY A 13 4.94 8.69 -17.31
N SER A 14 6.10 9.32 -17.12
CA SER A 14 7.43 8.80 -17.50
C SER A 14 8.27 8.32 -16.30
N SER A 15 7.63 8.10 -15.13
CA SER A 15 8.33 7.68 -13.91
C SER A 15 9.02 6.31 -14.08
N THR A 16 10.34 6.30 -14.16
CA THR A 16 11.12 5.06 -14.24
C THR A 16 10.83 4.07 -13.09
N PRO A 17 10.72 4.50 -11.82
CA PRO A 17 10.33 3.59 -10.73
C PRO A 17 8.97 2.95 -10.94
N SER A 18 7.97 3.70 -11.45
CA SER A 18 6.63 3.18 -11.71
C SER A 18 6.64 2.13 -12.84
N HIS A 19 7.40 2.37 -13.91
CA HIS A 19 7.59 1.39 -14.98
C HIS A 19 8.26 0.09 -14.48
N MET A 20 9.34 0.22 -13.70
CA MET A 20 10.01 -0.95 -13.11
C MET A 20 9.08 -1.75 -12.22
N TYR A 21 8.27 -1.07 -11.42
CA TYR A 21 7.30 -1.73 -10.53
C TYR A 21 6.19 -2.42 -11.34
N ALA A 22 5.65 -1.78 -12.38
CA ALA A 22 4.66 -2.38 -13.26
C ALA A 22 5.17 -3.68 -13.93
N GLU A 23 6.41 -3.68 -14.43
CA GLU A 23 7.03 -4.87 -15.00
C GLU A 23 7.27 -5.97 -13.96
N PHE A 24 7.68 -5.61 -12.73
CA PHE A 24 7.79 -6.57 -11.63
C PHE A 24 6.43 -7.19 -11.30
N MET A 25 5.38 -6.38 -11.16
CA MET A 25 4.02 -6.83 -10.89
C MET A 25 3.49 -7.76 -11.99
N LYS A 26 3.75 -7.42 -13.27
CA LYS A 26 3.38 -8.25 -14.41
C LYS A 26 4.03 -9.64 -14.35
N LYS A 27 5.33 -9.71 -14.05
CA LYS A 27 6.05 -10.98 -13.88
C LYS A 27 5.50 -11.80 -12.72
N ALA A 28 5.27 -11.14 -11.58
CA ALA A 28 4.70 -11.79 -10.40
C ALA A 28 3.28 -12.33 -10.68
N ALA A 29 2.41 -11.52 -11.29
CA ALA A 29 1.06 -11.93 -11.65
C ALA A 29 1.07 -13.17 -12.58
N LEU A 30 1.92 -13.16 -13.59
CA LEU A 30 2.05 -14.27 -14.52
C LEU A 30 2.47 -15.57 -13.82
N SER A 31 3.36 -15.50 -12.83
CA SER A 31 3.79 -16.70 -12.08
C SER A 31 2.66 -17.34 -11.26
N TYR A 32 1.60 -16.60 -10.98
CA TYR A 32 0.38 -17.07 -10.32
C TYR A 32 -0.78 -17.35 -11.30
N GLY A 33 -0.52 -17.33 -12.62
CA GLY A 33 -1.56 -17.54 -13.62
C GLY A 33 -2.54 -16.39 -13.80
N ILE A 34 -2.18 -15.17 -13.34
CA ILE A 34 -2.98 -13.96 -13.48
C ILE A 34 -2.53 -13.23 -14.74
N GLY A 35 -3.44 -13.02 -15.69
CA GLY A 35 -3.18 -12.19 -16.86
C GLY A 35 -3.04 -10.71 -16.48
N THR A 36 -2.20 -9.98 -17.20
CA THR A 36 -2.04 -8.53 -16.99
C THR A 36 -2.12 -7.79 -18.31
N GLU A 37 -2.83 -6.68 -18.32
CA GLU A 37 -2.86 -5.71 -19.42
C GLU A 37 -2.31 -4.38 -18.90
N LEU A 38 -1.28 -3.86 -19.57
CA LEU A 38 -0.66 -2.58 -19.23
C LEU A 38 -1.24 -1.48 -20.13
N TYR A 39 -1.78 -0.44 -19.50
CA TYR A 39 -2.34 0.75 -20.12
C TYR A 39 -1.43 1.94 -19.87
N GLU A 40 -0.47 2.14 -20.75
CA GLU A 40 0.47 3.26 -20.69
C GLU A 40 -0.14 4.51 -21.27
N LYS A 41 -0.01 5.60 -20.54
CA LYS A 41 -0.45 6.94 -20.92
C LYS A 41 0.71 7.93 -20.80
N PRO A 42 0.84 8.86 -21.74
CA PRO A 42 1.92 9.84 -21.70
C PRO A 42 1.76 10.81 -20.53
N GLU A 43 2.83 11.53 -20.20
CA GLU A 43 2.86 12.53 -19.12
C GLU A 43 1.80 13.62 -19.29
N ASN A 44 1.45 13.98 -20.51
CA ASN A 44 0.46 15.01 -20.85
C ASN A 44 -0.97 14.46 -21.05
N VAL A 45 -1.26 13.22 -20.63
CA VAL A 45 -2.61 12.65 -20.72
C VAL A 45 -3.60 13.55 -20.00
N LYS A 46 -4.77 13.77 -20.60
CA LYS A 46 -5.84 14.57 -19.99
C LYS A 46 -6.58 13.76 -18.93
N GLU A 47 -7.04 14.44 -17.89
CA GLU A 47 -7.80 13.81 -16.80
C GLU A 47 -9.07 13.10 -17.32
N ASP A 48 -9.79 13.73 -18.26
CA ASP A 48 -10.99 13.13 -18.85
C ASP A 48 -10.67 11.86 -19.67
N GLU A 49 -9.53 11.81 -20.35
CA GLU A 49 -9.09 10.62 -21.09
C GLU A 49 -8.76 9.47 -20.14
N LEU A 50 -8.07 9.77 -19.03
CA LEU A 50 -7.78 8.78 -18.00
C LEU A 50 -9.06 8.29 -17.31
N GLY A 51 -9.97 9.19 -17.02
CA GLY A 51 -11.29 8.86 -16.49
C GLY A 51 -12.11 7.97 -17.42
N ALA A 52 -12.12 8.26 -18.73
CA ALA A 52 -12.78 7.41 -19.71
C ALA A 52 -12.19 6.01 -19.78
N LEU A 53 -10.86 5.88 -19.68
CA LEU A 53 -10.20 4.58 -19.58
C LEU A 53 -10.64 3.81 -18.33
N ILE A 54 -10.67 4.44 -17.16
CA ILE A 54 -11.11 3.81 -15.91
C ILE A 54 -12.56 3.32 -16.05
N GLN A 55 -13.44 4.13 -16.60
CA GLN A 55 -14.84 3.73 -16.83
C GLN A 55 -14.97 2.53 -17.77
N ALA A 56 -14.19 2.50 -18.87
CA ALA A 56 -14.17 1.38 -19.78
C ALA A 56 -13.71 0.09 -19.10
N LEU A 57 -12.66 0.17 -18.25
CA LEU A 57 -12.14 -0.97 -17.49
C LEU A 57 -13.13 -1.44 -16.41
N ASN A 58 -13.85 -0.51 -15.76
CA ASN A 58 -14.92 -0.86 -14.83
C ASN A 58 -16.01 -1.69 -15.49
N GLY A 59 -16.44 -1.29 -16.70
CA GLY A 59 -17.46 -1.98 -17.48
C GLY A 59 -17.00 -3.26 -18.17
N ASN A 60 -15.69 -3.53 -18.22
CA ASN A 60 -15.17 -4.71 -18.92
C ASN A 60 -15.23 -5.96 -18.01
N PRO A 61 -16.06 -6.97 -18.32
CA PRO A 61 -16.20 -8.17 -17.50
C PRO A 61 -14.95 -9.06 -17.53
N SER A 62 -14.05 -8.90 -18.49
CA SER A 62 -12.80 -9.65 -18.56
C SER A 62 -11.73 -9.10 -17.62
N ILE A 63 -11.87 -7.87 -17.12
CA ILE A 63 -10.94 -7.27 -16.16
C ILE A 63 -11.45 -7.53 -14.75
N THR A 64 -10.68 -8.28 -13.98
CA THR A 64 -11.02 -8.65 -12.60
C THR A 64 -10.60 -7.58 -11.59
N GLY A 65 -9.52 -6.86 -11.88
CA GLY A 65 -9.01 -5.80 -11.01
C GLY A 65 -8.30 -4.71 -11.78
N ILE A 66 -8.26 -3.52 -11.19
CA ILE A 66 -7.58 -2.33 -11.71
C ILE A 66 -6.53 -1.91 -10.68
N LEU A 67 -5.31 -1.74 -11.14
CA LEU A 67 -4.19 -1.20 -10.37
C LEU A 67 -3.72 0.09 -11.04
N MET A 68 -3.79 1.20 -10.34
CA MET A 68 -3.33 2.49 -10.85
C MET A 68 -1.99 2.83 -10.21
N MET A 69 -0.95 2.96 -11.04
CA MET A 69 0.40 3.30 -10.59
C MET A 69 0.46 4.76 -10.15
N MET A 70 0.98 4.96 -8.95
CA MET A 70 1.17 6.28 -8.35
C MET A 70 2.66 6.66 -8.33
N PRO A 71 3.04 7.95 -8.34
CA PRO A 71 2.13 9.09 -8.47
C PRO A 71 1.63 9.29 -9.90
N LEU A 72 0.49 9.94 -10.06
CA LEU A 72 0.01 10.44 -11.35
C LEU A 72 0.71 11.76 -11.74
N PRO A 73 0.69 12.16 -13.03
CA PRO A 73 1.17 13.47 -13.44
C PRO A 73 0.51 14.60 -12.65
N GLY A 74 1.29 15.61 -12.23
CA GLY A 74 0.86 16.62 -11.26
C GLY A 74 -0.32 17.52 -11.64
N HIS A 75 -0.80 17.45 -12.88
CA HIS A 75 -2.00 18.15 -13.34
C HIS A 75 -3.27 17.30 -13.22
N ILE A 76 -3.16 16.03 -12.79
CA ILE A 76 -4.29 15.10 -12.62
C ILE A 76 -4.64 15.02 -11.13
N HIS A 77 -5.91 15.09 -10.81
CA HIS A 77 -6.41 14.93 -9.46
C HIS A 77 -6.46 13.44 -9.08
N GLU A 78 -5.43 12.96 -8.40
CA GLU A 78 -5.29 11.54 -8.01
C GLU A 78 -6.52 10.99 -7.29
N GLU A 79 -7.02 11.71 -6.27
CA GLU A 79 -8.19 11.29 -5.48
C GLU A 79 -9.42 11.09 -6.36
N LYS A 80 -9.63 11.99 -7.34
CA LYS A 80 -10.75 11.86 -8.27
C LYS A 80 -10.62 10.61 -9.13
N MET A 81 -9.41 10.31 -9.63
CA MET A 81 -9.17 9.12 -10.44
C MET A 81 -9.33 7.82 -9.63
N ILE A 82 -8.86 7.81 -8.39
CA ILE A 82 -9.05 6.68 -7.47
C ILE A 82 -10.55 6.41 -7.26
N GLU A 83 -11.34 7.44 -6.95
CA GLU A 83 -12.77 7.30 -6.69
C GLU A 83 -13.59 6.87 -7.93
N MET A 84 -13.05 7.00 -9.13
CA MET A 84 -13.67 6.48 -10.34
C MET A 84 -13.52 4.97 -10.52
N ILE A 85 -12.58 4.33 -9.82
CA ILE A 85 -12.41 2.87 -9.87
C ILE A 85 -13.58 2.20 -9.16
N HIS A 86 -14.17 1.17 -9.78
CA HIS A 86 -15.24 0.41 -9.13
C HIS A 86 -14.67 -0.31 -7.88
N PRO A 87 -15.28 -0.18 -6.70
CA PRO A 87 -14.73 -0.72 -5.44
C PRO A 87 -14.37 -2.21 -5.49
N ASP A 88 -15.12 -3.01 -6.25
CA ASP A 88 -14.85 -4.44 -6.39
C ASP A 88 -13.74 -4.76 -7.41
N LYS A 89 -13.14 -3.73 -8.04
CA LYS A 89 -11.97 -3.83 -8.92
C LYS A 89 -10.76 -3.04 -8.40
N ASP A 90 -10.91 -2.31 -7.30
CA ASP A 90 -9.89 -1.48 -6.68
C ASP A 90 -8.86 -2.35 -5.92
N MET A 91 -7.81 -2.77 -6.62
CA MET A 91 -6.84 -3.74 -6.08
C MET A 91 -5.99 -3.20 -4.93
N ASP A 92 -5.80 -1.87 -4.86
CA ASP A 92 -5.06 -1.23 -3.77
C ASP A 92 -5.96 -0.83 -2.60
N GLY A 93 -7.29 -0.93 -2.76
CA GLY A 93 -8.25 -0.61 -1.70
C GLY A 93 -8.24 0.87 -1.30
N LEU A 94 -7.97 1.76 -2.26
CA LEU A 94 -7.82 3.20 -2.03
C LEU A 94 -9.12 3.98 -2.15
N THR A 95 -10.16 3.42 -2.77
CA THR A 95 -11.48 4.07 -2.83
C THR A 95 -12.05 4.26 -1.44
N THR A 96 -12.80 5.35 -1.26
CA THR A 96 -13.49 5.64 0.01
C THR A 96 -14.37 4.47 0.47
N VAL A 97 -14.97 3.74 -0.47
CA VAL A 97 -15.78 2.54 -0.16
C VAL A 97 -14.93 1.45 0.48
N ASN A 98 -13.79 1.09 -0.10
CA ASN A 98 -12.91 0.06 0.48
C ASN A 98 -12.23 0.52 1.77
N ALA A 99 -11.83 1.78 1.84
CA ALA A 99 -11.34 2.38 3.09
C ALA A 99 -12.39 2.32 4.20
N GLY A 100 -13.66 2.61 3.89
CA GLY A 100 -14.77 2.50 4.81
C GLY A 100 -15.07 1.05 5.22
N ARG A 101 -14.97 0.10 4.29
CA ARG A 101 -15.07 -1.34 4.57
C ARG A 101 -13.98 -1.79 5.54
N LEU A 102 -12.73 -1.38 5.30
CA LEU A 102 -11.61 -1.67 6.19
C LEU A 102 -11.85 -1.08 7.59
N PHE A 103 -12.20 0.19 7.66
CA PHE A 103 -12.47 0.86 8.94
C PHE A 103 -13.57 0.16 9.75
N SER A 104 -14.62 -0.33 9.06
CA SER A 104 -15.78 -0.98 9.69
C SER A 104 -15.60 -2.50 9.91
N GLY A 105 -14.43 -3.07 9.61
CA GLY A 105 -14.19 -4.50 9.72
C GLY A 105 -14.98 -5.36 8.73
N LYS A 106 -15.40 -4.80 7.61
CA LYS A 106 -16.14 -5.49 6.54
C LYS A 106 -15.20 -6.04 5.48
N ASP A 107 -15.65 -7.05 4.76
CA ASP A 107 -14.92 -7.60 3.62
C ASP A 107 -14.78 -6.55 2.50
N GLY A 108 -13.61 -6.52 1.88
CA GLY A 108 -13.28 -5.61 0.80
C GLY A 108 -11.94 -5.95 0.16
N LEU A 109 -11.57 -5.18 -0.84
CA LEU A 109 -10.22 -5.22 -1.41
C LEU A 109 -9.34 -4.26 -0.61
N PHE A 110 -8.16 -4.73 -0.23
CA PHE A 110 -7.20 -3.95 0.55
C PHE A 110 -5.80 -4.11 -0.03
N GLY A 111 -5.01 -3.06 0.05
CA GLY A 111 -3.69 -2.98 -0.56
C GLY A 111 -2.76 -4.15 -0.24
N GLY A 112 -1.94 -4.53 -1.19
CA GLY A 112 -1.01 -5.65 -1.07
C GLY A 112 -0.01 -5.48 0.06
N THR A 113 0.57 -4.28 0.23
CA THR A 113 1.57 -4.00 1.27
C THR A 113 1.01 -4.11 2.70
N PRO A 114 -0.13 -3.51 3.08
CA PRO A 114 -0.75 -3.74 4.38
C PRO A 114 -1.04 -5.22 4.65
N ARG A 115 -1.55 -5.93 3.65
CA ARG A 115 -1.81 -7.38 3.76
C ARG A 115 -0.52 -8.18 3.93
N ALA A 116 0.57 -7.78 3.28
CA ALA A 116 1.88 -8.42 3.43
C ALA A 116 2.42 -8.29 4.87
N VAL A 117 2.28 -7.11 5.49
CA VAL A 117 2.63 -6.91 6.91
C VAL A 117 1.89 -7.91 7.80
N MET A 118 0.57 -8.04 7.62
CA MET A 118 -0.23 -9.00 8.39
C MET A 118 0.14 -10.46 8.09
N ALA A 119 0.46 -10.76 6.82
CA ALA A 119 0.87 -12.11 6.41
C ALA A 119 2.23 -12.51 7.01
N ILE A 120 3.19 -11.58 7.10
CA ILE A 120 4.49 -11.78 7.74
C ILE A 120 4.28 -12.09 9.23
N LEU A 121 3.53 -11.27 9.95
CA LEU A 121 3.22 -11.52 11.36
C LEU A 121 2.61 -12.91 11.59
N LYS A 122 1.64 -13.27 10.75
CA LYS A 122 1.01 -14.60 10.79
C LYS A 122 2.00 -15.72 10.48
N HIS A 123 2.84 -15.56 9.46
CA HIS A 123 3.81 -16.56 9.03
C HIS A 123 4.81 -16.90 10.14
N TYR A 124 5.27 -15.89 10.87
CA TYR A 124 6.18 -16.07 12.00
C TYR A 124 5.47 -16.42 13.32
N GLY A 125 4.18 -16.66 13.31
CA GLY A 125 3.40 -17.00 14.51
C GLY A 125 3.34 -15.89 15.55
N ILE A 126 3.51 -14.64 15.13
CA ILE A 126 3.51 -13.47 16.01
C ILE A 126 2.07 -13.10 16.35
N SER A 127 1.68 -13.30 17.62
CA SER A 127 0.39 -12.79 18.12
C SER A 127 0.46 -11.28 18.26
N VAL A 128 -0.54 -10.60 17.73
CA VAL A 128 -0.72 -9.15 17.86
C VAL A 128 -1.74 -8.79 18.94
N GLU A 129 -2.52 -9.76 19.42
CA GLU A 129 -3.54 -9.56 20.44
C GLU A 129 -2.93 -9.06 21.74
N GLY A 130 -3.48 -7.96 22.27
CA GLY A 130 -3.02 -7.31 23.48
C GLY A 130 -1.66 -6.60 23.35
N LYS A 131 -1.04 -6.59 22.16
CA LYS A 131 0.24 -5.92 21.90
C LYS A 131 0.05 -4.45 21.60
N HIS A 132 1.03 -3.63 22.00
CA HIS A 132 1.10 -2.24 21.58
C HIS A 132 1.83 -2.15 20.24
N ALA A 133 1.12 -1.80 19.20
CA ALA A 133 1.64 -1.60 17.86
C ALA A 133 1.79 -0.10 17.57
N VAL A 134 3.00 0.33 17.24
CA VAL A 134 3.29 1.70 16.83
C VAL A 134 3.58 1.71 15.34
N ILE A 135 2.88 2.57 14.61
CA ILE A 135 3.05 2.74 13.17
C ILE A 135 3.63 4.14 12.91
N ILE A 136 4.81 4.20 12.29
CA ILE A 136 5.40 5.45 11.81
C ILE A 136 5.00 5.61 10.35
N GLY A 137 4.09 6.55 10.09
CA GLY A 137 3.48 6.79 8.79
C GLY A 137 1.95 6.81 8.86
N ARG A 138 1.32 7.72 8.11
CA ARG A 138 -0.15 7.87 8.10
C ARG A 138 -0.73 7.98 6.68
N SER A 139 -0.05 7.37 5.71
CA SER A 139 -0.56 7.35 4.34
C SER A 139 -1.84 6.53 4.24
N ASN A 140 -2.69 6.86 3.27
CA ASN A 140 -3.88 6.08 2.95
C ASN A 140 -3.53 4.72 2.33
N VAL A 141 -2.32 4.60 1.79
CA VAL A 141 -1.84 3.38 1.11
C VAL A 141 -1.32 2.33 2.10
N ILE A 142 -0.61 2.75 3.16
CA ILE A 142 0.08 1.81 4.06
C ILE A 142 -0.26 2.07 5.52
N GLY A 143 0.09 3.24 6.06
CA GLY A 143 0.06 3.47 7.51
C GLY A 143 -1.31 3.30 8.15
N LYS A 144 -2.33 3.97 7.61
CA LYS A 144 -3.71 3.84 8.10
C LYS A 144 -4.27 2.42 7.91
N PRO A 145 -4.13 1.77 6.72
CA PRO A 145 -4.59 0.41 6.56
C PRO A 145 -3.94 -0.60 7.51
N VAL A 146 -2.62 -0.54 7.71
CA VAL A 146 -1.92 -1.41 8.66
C VAL A 146 -2.45 -1.21 10.07
N ALA A 147 -2.64 0.05 10.48
CA ALA A 147 -3.18 0.37 11.80
C ALA A 147 -4.58 -0.24 12.01
N MET A 148 -5.47 -0.12 11.02
CA MET A 148 -6.81 -0.70 11.09
C MET A 148 -6.77 -2.23 11.14
N MET A 149 -5.92 -2.87 10.33
CA MET A 149 -5.78 -4.32 10.33
C MET A 149 -5.24 -4.87 11.66
N LEU A 150 -4.28 -4.18 12.28
CA LEU A 150 -3.74 -4.55 13.60
C LEU A 150 -4.79 -4.35 14.70
N MET A 151 -5.53 -3.24 14.67
CA MET A 151 -6.61 -2.97 15.62
C MET A 151 -7.71 -4.04 15.53
N GLN A 152 -8.09 -4.48 14.32
CA GLN A 152 -9.07 -5.55 14.11
C GLN A 152 -8.57 -6.92 14.61
N LYS A 153 -7.28 -7.06 14.88
CA LYS A 153 -6.67 -8.24 15.53
C LYS A 153 -6.36 -8.02 17.00
N ASN A 154 -7.07 -7.08 17.64
CA ASN A 154 -7.00 -6.77 19.07
C ASN A 154 -5.66 -6.17 19.54
N ALA A 155 -4.88 -5.53 18.64
CA ALA A 155 -3.75 -4.71 19.05
C ALA A 155 -4.21 -3.34 19.55
N THR A 156 -3.48 -2.78 20.52
CA THR A 156 -3.55 -1.34 20.83
C THR A 156 -2.66 -0.60 19.86
N VAL A 157 -3.17 0.39 19.13
CA VAL A 157 -2.46 1.02 18.02
C VAL A 157 -2.20 2.49 18.25
N THR A 158 -0.96 2.91 18.03
CA THR A 158 -0.54 4.32 17.96
C THR A 158 -0.01 4.64 16.58
N ILE A 159 -0.52 5.70 15.95
CA ILE A 159 -0.03 6.19 14.66
C ILE A 159 0.82 7.44 14.88
N CYS A 160 2.08 7.38 14.47
CA CYS A 160 3.02 8.48 14.49
C CYS A 160 3.25 9.06 13.09
N HIS A 161 3.61 10.32 13.04
CA HIS A 161 3.83 11.06 11.78
C HIS A 161 4.83 12.20 11.96
N SER A 162 5.15 12.93 10.91
CA SER A 162 6.16 14.02 10.91
C SER A 162 5.91 15.16 11.92
N ARG A 163 4.72 15.24 12.51
CA ARG A 163 4.38 16.22 13.56
C ARG A 163 4.25 15.60 14.94
N THR A 164 4.54 14.31 15.09
CA THR A 164 4.54 13.64 16.39
C THR A 164 5.72 14.16 17.22
N LYS A 165 5.42 14.61 18.42
CA LYS A 165 6.44 15.01 19.41
C LYS A 165 6.91 13.75 20.14
N ASN A 166 8.18 13.78 20.61
CA ASN A 166 8.76 12.71 21.42
C ASN A 166 8.62 11.32 20.77
N LEU A 167 8.90 11.24 19.45
CA LEU A 167 8.71 10.01 18.68
C LEU A 167 9.44 8.81 19.32
N SER A 168 10.69 9.01 19.78
CA SER A 168 11.49 7.95 20.42
C SER A 168 10.82 7.37 21.67
N GLU A 169 10.25 8.20 22.54
CA GLU A 169 9.56 7.76 23.75
C GLU A 169 8.32 6.88 23.43
N ILE A 170 7.64 7.18 22.31
CA ILE A 170 6.48 6.41 21.87
C ILE A 170 6.93 5.08 21.27
N THR A 171 7.95 5.10 20.41
CA THR A 171 8.43 3.89 19.72
C THR A 171 9.10 2.91 20.68
N GLN A 172 9.77 3.36 21.73
CA GLN A 172 10.32 2.53 22.80
C GLN A 172 9.24 1.77 23.61
N GLN A 173 7.97 2.13 23.50
CA GLN A 173 6.86 1.40 24.14
C GLN A 173 6.29 0.30 23.22
N ALA A 174 6.70 0.25 21.96
CA ALA A 174 6.13 -0.66 20.99
C ALA A 174 6.56 -2.11 21.22
N ASP A 175 5.63 -3.04 21.24
CA ASP A 175 5.89 -4.47 21.07
C ASP A 175 6.07 -4.79 19.59
N ILE A 176 5.36 -4.07 18.72
CA ILE A 176 5.42 -4.17 17.26
C ILE A 176 5.59 -2.75 16.72
N LEU A 177 6.67 -2.52 16.00
CA LEU A 177 6.96 -1.26 15.32
C LEU A 177 6.88 -1.46 13.82
N VAL A 178 6.02 -0.69 13.15
CA VAL A 178 5.92 -0.68 11.68
C VAL A 178 6.37 0.69 11.18
N THR A 179 7.33 0.74 10.28
CA THR A 179 7.80 1.98 9.66
C THR A 179 7.49 2.00 8.17
N ALA A 180 6.86 3.08 7.70
CA ALA A 180 6.41 3.25 6.33
C ALA A 180 6.38 4.74 5.93
N VAL A 181 7.55 5.41 6.03
CA VAL A 181 7.68 6.85 5.77
C VAL A 181 8.55 7.16 4.54
N GLY A 182 9.31 6.18 4.05
CA GLY A 182 10.22 6.37 2.92
C GLY A 182 11.36 7.34 3.25
N LYS A 183 11.91 7.26 4.47
CA LYS A 183 13.04 8.04 4.94
C LYS A 183 14.05 7.14 5.61
N ALA A 184 15.15 6.87 4.92
CA ALA A 184 16.23 6.03 5.44
C ALA A 184 16.80 6.54 6.75
N GLY A 185 17.09 5.62 7.68
CA GLY A 185 17.61 5.95 9.02
C GLY A 185 16.62 6.75 9.88
N CYS A 186 15.31 6.67 9.59
CA CYS A 186 14.27 7.32 10.38
C CYS A 186 14.10 6.68 11.76
N VAL A 187 14.41 5.38 11.87
CA VAL A 187 14.37 4.60 13.11
C VAL A 187 15.77 4.13 13.43
N THR A 188 16.25 4.49 14.60
CA THR A 188 17.57 4.12 15.11
C THR A 188 17.44 3.18 16.31
N ALA A 189 18.52 2.49 16.68
CA ALA A 189 18.52 1.46 17.73
C ALA A 189 17.98 1.96 19.09
N ASP A 190 18.25 3.23 19.44
CA ASP A 190 17.76 3.87 20.66
C ASP A 190 16.25 4.15 20.65
N MET A 191 15.61 4.06 19.50
CA MET A 191 14.16 4.20 19.35
C MET A 191 13.39 2.88 19.49
N VAL A 192 14.09 1.76 19.65
CA VAL A 192 13.50 0.43 19.62
C VAL A 192 13.66 -0.26 20.98
N LYS A 193 12.58 -0.74 21.56
CA LYS A 193 12.59 -1.53 22.78
C LYS A 193 13.24 -2.90 22.54
N PRO A 194 14.12 -3.38 23.41
CA PRO A 194 14.63 -4.75 23.31
C PRO A 194 13.53 -5.79 23.26
N GLY A 195 13.63 -6.72 22.31
CA GLY A 195 12.64 -7.77 22.11
C GLY A 195 11.38 -7.37 21.33
N SER A 196 11.27 -6.12 20.86
CA SER A 196 10.20 -5.72 19.96
C SER A 196 10.39 -6.25 18.56
N ILE A 197 9.30 -6.36 17.83
CA ILE A 197 9.27 -6.78 16.42
C ILE A 197 9.24 -5.53 15.57
N VAL A 198 10.18 -5.40 14.64
CA VAL A 198 10.26 -4.28 13.71
C VAL A 198 9.93 -4.76 12.29
N LEU A 199 8.96 -4.11 11.67
CA LEU A 199 8.56 -4.33 10.29
C LEU A 199 8.89 -3.08 9.48
N ASP A 200 9.95 -3.17 8.70
CA ASP A 200 10.40 -2.08 7.84
C ASP A 200 9.74 -2.20 6.47
N VAL A 201 8.85 -1.28 6.16
CA VAL A 201 8.12 -1.18 4.88
C VAL A 201 8.71 -0.08 3.99
N GLY A 202 9.65 0.69 4.53
CA GLY A 202 10.32 1.76 3.80
C GLY A 202 11.13 1.24 2.61
N ILE A 203 11.09 1.98 1.51
CA ILE A 203 11.94 1.72 0.34
C ILE A 203 12.62 3.03 -0.04
N ASN A 204 13.93 3.07 0.16
CA ASN A 204 14.78 4.22 -0.14
C ASN A 204 15.92 3.81 -1.07
N ARG A 205 16.43 4.73 -1.88
CA ARG A 205 17.63 4.52 -2.68
C ARG A 205 18.74 5.45 -2.23
N ILE A 206 19.82 4.87 -1.70
CA ILE A 206 21.03 5.59 -1.26
C ILE A 206 22.23 4.99 -1.99
N HIS A 207 22.97 5.81 -2.75
CA HIS A 207 24.14 5.38 -3.51
C HIS A 207 23.89 4.15 -4.38
N GLY A 208 22.71 4.06 -5.02
CA GLY A 208 22.33 2.94 -5.88
C GLY A 208 21.87 1.68 -5.17
N LYS A 209 21.90 1.63 -3.83
CA LYS A 209 21.41 0.52 -3.01
C LYS A 209 20.00 0.81 -2.50
N THR A 210 19.19 -0.24 -2.42
CA THR A 210 17.90 -0.18 -1.76
C THR A 210 18.10 -0.38 -0.26
N VAL A 211 17.57 0.53 0.55
CA VAL A 211 17.61 0.48 2.02
C VAL A 211 16.20 0.76 2.56
N GLY A 212 15.92 0.32 3.78
CA GLY A 212 14.67 0.61 4.48
C GLY A 212 14.67 1.96 5.19
N ASP A 213 13.71 2.12 6.10
CA ASP A 213 13.60 3.27 7.00
C ASP A 213 14.39 3.07 8.31
N VAL A 214 14.74 1.85 8.63
CA VAL A 214 15.50 1.45 9.85
C VAL A 214 16.99 1.47 9.55
N ASP A 215 17.77 1.98 10.50
CA ASP A 215 19.25 2.00 10.45
C ASP A 215 19.83 0.66 10.92
#